data_563b6fe2aa9a43408d7f1877d3ea3edc
#
_entry.id   563b6fe2aa9a43408d7f1877d3ea3edc
#
_cell.length_a   1.000
_cell.length_b   1.000
_cell.length_c   1.000
_cell.angle_alpha   90.00
_cell.angle_beta   90.00
_cell.angle_gamma   90.00
#
_symmetry.space_group_name_H-M   'P 1'
#
loop_
_entity.id
_entity.type
_entity.pdbx_description
1 polymer ?
#
loop_
_entity_poly.entity_id
_entity_poly.type
_entity_poly.pdbx_seq_one_letter_code
_entity_poly.pdbx_strand_id
1 'polypeptide(L)'
;DKNERFFANEIVREKIFNIYSKEIPYVSEVITESFKIKNKVLRISSMIIVERDSQKGIIIGNNGESIKKLGSESRKDLEDFFKRKVFLELNVKVYKDWRKNSNQLKKLGYN
;
A
#
# COMPACT_ATOMS: atom_id res chain seq x y z
N ASP A 1 -14.09 3.62 -7.36
CA ASP A 1 -15.08 3.22 -6.37
C ASP A 1 -14.46 2.33 -5.29
N LYS A 2 -15.26 1.88 -4.36
CA LYS A 2 -14.79 1.07 -3.24
C LYS A 2 -14.21 -0.28 -3.68
N ASN A 3 -14.80 -0.89 -4.69
CA ASN A 3 -14.33 -2.19 -5.17
C ASN A 3 -12.96 -2.06 -5.84
N GLU A 4 -12.76 -1.02 -6.62
CA GLU A 4 -11.49 -0.79 -7.28
C GLU A 4 -10.39 -0.53 -6.27
N ARG A 5 -10.67 0.27 -5.24
CA ARG A 5 -9.71 0.54 -4.18
C ARG A 5 -9.39 -0.73 -3.40
N PHE A 6 -10.39 -1.55 -3.15
CA PHE A 6 -10.20 -2.82 -2.48
C PHE A 6 -9.22 -3.70 -3.27
N PHE A 7 -9.41 -3.83 -4.57
CA PHE A 7 -8.53 -4.65 -5.39
C PHE A 7 -7.11 -4.08 -5.43
N ALA A 8 -6.99 -2.74 -5.50
CA ALA A 8 -5.67 -2.12 -5.44
C ALA A 8 -4.97 -2.45 -4.13
N ASN A 9 -5.70 -2.36 -3.00
CA ASN A 9 -5.15 -2.71 -1.69
C ASN A 9 -4.67 -4.15 -1.65
N GLU A 10 -5.47 -5.07 -2.19
CA GLU A 10 -5.13 -6.49 -2.15
C GLU A 10 -3.93 -6.82 -3.03
N ILE A 11 -3.79 -6.16 -4.15
CA ILE A 11 -2.62 -6.37 -5.02
C ILE A 11 -1.34 -5.93 -4.32
N VAL A 12 -1.34 -4.75 -3.70
CA VAL A 12 -0.18 -4.28 -2.96
C VAL A 12 0.10 -5.17 -1.76
N ARG A 13 -0.96 -5.57 -1.04
CA ARG A 13 -0.81 -6.47 0.11
C ARG A 13 -0.15 -7.79 -0.28
N GLU A 14 -0.55 -8.36 -1.41
CA GLU A 14 0.06 -9.60 -1.90
C GLU A 14 1.55 -9.42 -2.14
N LYS A 15 1.96 -8.28 -2.70
CA LYS A 15 3.37 -8.02 -2.94
C LYS A 15 4.14 -7.84 -1.62
N ILE A 16 3.51 -7.23 -0.63
CA ILE A 16 4.12 -7.14 0.69
C ILE A 16 4.36 -8.54 1.25
N PHE A 17 3.39 -9.43 1.10
CA PHE A 17 3.50 -10.79 1.56
C PHE A 17 4.64 -11.54 0.87
N ASN A 18 4.86 -11.27 -0.40
CA ASN A 18 5.89 -11.96 -1.19
C ASN A 18 7.29 -11.38 -0.98
N ILE A 19 7.39 -10.08 -0.76
CA ILE A 19 8.69 -9.40 -0.68
C ILE A 19 9.26 -9.36 0.74
N TYR A 20 8.39 -9.11 1.71
CA TYR A 20 8.83 -8.95 3.10
C TYR A 20 8.61 -10.23 3.89
N SER A 21 9.50 -10.46 4.86
CA SER A 21 9.43 -11.65 5.69
C SER A 21 9.00 -11.32 7.11
N LYS A 22 8.93 -12.35 7.93
CA LYS A 22 8.66 -12.27 9.36
C LYS A 22 7.28 -11.66 9.63
N GLU A 23 7.23 -10.64 10.47
CA GLU A 23 5.97 -10.08 10.94
C GLU A 23 5.36 -9.04 9.99
N ILE A 24 6.16 -8.48 9.08
CA ILE A 24 5.71 -7.33 8.29
C ILE A 24 4.35 -7.53 7.61
N PRO A 25 4.10 -8.66 6.92
CA PRO A 25 2.79 -8.84 6.28
C PRO A 25 1.63 -8.83 7.27
N TYR A 26 1.88 -9.22 8.52
CA TYR A 26 0.82 -9.34 9.51
C TYR A 26 0.59 -8.07 10.32
N VAL A 27 1.56 -7.15 10.32
CA VAL A 27 1.45 -5.91 11.09
C VAL A 27 1.23 -4.69 10.21
N SER A 28 1.10 -4.89 8.91
CA SER A 28 0.88 -3.79 7.97
C SER A 28 -0.53 -3.84 7.41
N GLU A 29 -1.03 -2.67 7.02
CA GLU A 29 -2.30 -2.52 6.35
C GLU A 29 -2.11 -1.63 5.14
N VAL A 30 -2.83 -1.89 4.07
CA VAL A 30 -2.75 -1.08 2.85
C VAL A 30 -4.09 -0.41 2.62
N ILE A 31 -4.05 0.90 2.46
CA ILE A 31 -5.25 1.71 2.22
C ILE A 31 -4.99 2.60 1.01
N THR A 32 -5.82 2.45 -0.01
CA THR A 32 -5.73 3.30 -1.18
C THR A 32 -6.51 4.57 -0.94
N GLU A 33 -5.81 5.70 -0.93
CA GLU A 33 -6.38 7.00 -0.64
C GLU A 33 -6.90 7.71 -1.87
N SER A 34 -6.30 7.44 -3.02
CA SER A 34 -6.67 8.11 -4.26
C SER A 34 -6.62 7.12 -5.41
N PHE A 35 -7.63 7.18 -6.26
CA PHE A 35 -7.77 6.29 -7.41
C PHE A 35 -8.46 7.10 -8.51
N LYS A 36 -7.68 7.63 -9.45
CA LYS A 36 -8.18 8.56 -10.47
C LYS A 36 -7.59 8.26 -11.83
N ILE A 37 -8.40 8.39 -12.86
CA ILE A 37 -7.92 8.30 -14.23
C ILE A 37 -7.73 9.71 -14.75
N LYS A 38 -6.53 10.03 -15.22
CA LYS A 38 -6.22 11.33 -15.80
C LYS A 38 -5.31 11.13 -16.99
N ASN A 39 -5.72 11.66 -18.14
CA ASN A 39 -4.96 11.51 -19.40
C ASN A 39 -4.64 10.05 -19.71
N LYS A 40 -5.64 9.19 -19.54
CA LYS A 40 -5.54 7.74 -19.81
C LYS A 40 -4.62 6.98 -18.86
N VAL A 41 -4.07 7.64 -17.87
CA VAL A 41 -3.23 7.00 -16.85
C VAL A 41 -4.02 6.86 -15.56
N LEU A 42 -4.01 5.67 -14.99
CA LEU A 42 -4.61 5.41 -13.69
C LEU A 42 -3.62 5.82 -12.60
N ARG A 43 -3.99 6.83 -11.83
CA ARG A 43 -3.15 7.33 -10.74
C ARG A 43 -3.68 6.79 -9.43
N ILE A 44 -2.84 6.03 -8.75
CA ILE A 44 -3.18 5.40 -7.48
C ILE A 44 -2.21 5.88 -6.42
N SER A 45 -2.74 6.32 -5.29
CA SER A 45 -1.94 6.63 -4.11
C SER A 45 -2.40 5.71 -3.00
N SER A 46 -1.48 4.88 -2.50
CA SER A 46 -1.77 3.91 -1.45
C SER A 46 -0.86 4.17 -0.26
N MET A 47 -1.43 4.03 0.91
CA MET A 47 -0.72 4.19 2.17
C MET A 47 -0.51 2.82 2.80
N ILE A 48 0.70 2.57 3.25
CA ILE A 48 1.03 1.36 4.01
C ILE A 48 1.15 1.79 5.46
N ILE A 49 0.32 1.23 6.32
CA ILE A 49 0.29 1.59 7.73
C ILE A 49 0.97 0.49 8.53
N VAL A 50 1.90 0.90 9.39
CA VAL A 50 2.58 0.01 10.33
C VAL A 50 2.50 0.61 11.72
N GLU A 51 2.92 -0.17 12.74
CA GLU A 51 2.80 0.26 14.13
C GLU A 51 4.04 0.90 14.70
N ARG A 52 5.21 0.65 14.11
CA ARG A 52 6.49 1.08 14.67
C ARG A 52 7.41 1.64 13.60
N ASP A 53 8.29 2.57 14.02
CA ASP A 53 9.29 3.14 13.13
C ASP A 53 10.23 2.08 12.56
N SER A 54 10.57 1.06 13.35
CA SER A 54 11.42 -0.03 12.87
C SER A 54 10.78 -0.78 11.70
N GLN A 55 9.46 -0.95 11.75
CA GLN A 55 8.73 -1.61 10.66
C GLN A 55 8.69 -0.74 9.41
N LYS A 56 8.51 0.56 9.58
CA LYS A 56 8.59 1.50 8.46
C LYS A 56 9.98 1.43 7.80
N GLY A 57 11.03 1.39 8.62
CA GLY A 57 12.38 1.27 8.10
C GLY A 57 12.59 0.00 7.28
N ILE A 58 12.01 -1.12 7.71
CA ILE A 58 12.09 -2.37 6.98
C ILE A 58 11.38 -2.25 5.62
N ILE A 59 10.20 -1.63 5.60
CA ILE A 59 9.46 -1.50 4.36
C ILE A 59 10.20 -0.61 3.37
N ILE A 60 10.76 0.50 3.82
CA ILE A 60 11.51 1.40 2.95
C ILE A 60 12.81 0.76 2.48
N GLY A 61 13.54 0.14 3.42
CA GLY A 61 14.81 -0.51 3.12
C GLY A 61 15.95 0.46 2.94
N ASN A 62 17.15 -0.07 2.70
CA ASN A 62 18.34 0.73 2.49
C ASN A 62 18.19 1.63 1.27
N ASN A 63 18.32 2.94 1.45
CA ASN A 63 18.21 3.91 0.38
C ASN A 63 16.91 3.80 -0.40
N GLY A 64 15.84 3.30 0.25
CA GLY A 64 14.53 3.16 -0.39
C GLY A 64 14.41 2.01 -1.38
N GLU A 65 15.36 1.09 -1.40
CA GLU A 65 15.37 0.01 -2.39
C GLU A 65 14.20 -0.94 -2.25
N SER A 66 13.81 -1.26 -1.01
CA SER A 66 12.71 -2.22 -0.80
C SER A 66 11.38 -1.65 -1.23
N ILE A 67 11.08 -0.40 -0.87
CA ILE A 67 9.81 0.20 -1.27
C ILE A 67 9.78 0.46 -2.78
N LYS A 68 10.92 0.71 -3.38
CA LYS A 68 11.02 0.86 -4.83
C LYS A 68 10.67 -0.44 -5.54
N LYS A 69 11.18 -1.56 -5.02
CA LYS A 69 10.87 -2.88 -5.55
C LYS A 69 9.37 -3.19 -5.36
N LEU A 70 8.85 -2.89 -4.17
CA LEU A 70 7.43 -3.08 -3.89
C LEU A 70 6.57 -2.29 -4.87
N GLY A 71 6.92 -1.03 -5.09
CA GLY A 71 6.19 -0.17 -6.03
C GLY A 71 6.23 -0.69 -7.44
N SER A 72 7.41 -1.12 -7.90
CA SER A 72 7.58 -1.61 -9.26
C SER A 72 6.77 -2.90 -9.50
N GLU A 73 6.85 -3.86 -8.58
CA GLU A 73 6.12 -5.11 -8.72
C GLU A 73 4.61 -4.92 -8.58
N SER A 74 4.20 -4.07 -7.65
CA SER A 74 2.78 -3.75 -7.49
C SER A 74 2.23 -3.07 -8.73
N ARG A 75 2.98 -2.12 -9.30
CA ARG A 75 2.54 -1.40 -10.50
C ARG A 75 2.30 -2.35 -11.66
N LYS A 76 3.18 -3.33 -11.86
CA LYS A 76 3.00 -4.29 -12.94
C LYS A 76 1.70 -5.07 -12.80
N ASP A 77 1.42 -5.54 -11.59
CA ASP A 77 0.20 -6.30 -11.36
C ASP A 77 -1.04 -5.42 -11.44
N LEU A 78 -0.94 -4.17 -10.99
CA LEU A 78 -2.04 -3.21 -11.12
C LEU A 78 -2.34 -2.93 -12.60
N GLU A 79 -1.30 -2.77 -13.41
CA GLU A 79 -1.48 -2.56 -14.85
C GLU A 79 -2.15 -3.76 -15.51
N ASP A 80 -1.74 -4.97 -15.12
CA ASP A 80 -2.35 -6.18 -15.65
C ASP A 80 -3.82 -6.30 -15.24
N PHE A 81 -4.11 -5.98 -14.00
CA PHE A 81 -5.47 -6.11 -13.48
C PHE A 81 -6.42 -5.08 -14.06
N PHE A 82 -6.00 -3.81 -14.08
CA PHE A 82 -6.86 -2.72 -14.52
C PHE A 82 -6.77 -2.45 -16.02
N LYS A 83 -5.86 -3.12 -16.71
CA LYS A 83 -5.69 -2.97 -18.17
C LYS A 83 -5.42 -1.52 -18.58
N ARG A 84 -4.58 -0.84 -17.81
CA ARG A 84 -4.23 0.55 -18.00
C ARG A 84 -2.80 0.81 -17.56
N LYS A 85 -2.20 1.85 -18.10
CA LYS A 85 -0.95 2.36 -17.54
C LYS A 85 -1.23 2.94 -16.15
N VAL A 86 -0.39 2.59 -15.20
CA VAL A 86 -0.58 3.00 -13.79
C VAL A 86 0.61 3.82 -13.31
N PHE A 87 0.29 4.92 -12.64
CA PHE A 87 1.25 5.66 -11.84
C PHE A 87 0.90 5.36 -10.37
N LEU A 88 1.81 4.68 -9.67
CA LEU A 88 1.59 4.27 -8.29
C LEU A 88 2.48 5.04 -7.34
N GLU A 89 1.86 5.67 -6.36
CA GLU A 89 2.57 6.33 -5.28
C GLU A 89 2.31 5.56 -3.99
N LEU A 90 3.38 5.19 -3.30
CA LEU A 90 3.29 4.47 -2.03
C LEU A 90 3.89 5.34 -0.93
N ASN A 91 3.17 5.46 0.17
CA ASN A 91 3.63 6.15 1.37
C ASN A 91 3.54 5.20 2.56
N VAL A 92 4.46 5.30 3.49
CA VAL A 92 4.43 4.48 4.70
C VAL A 92 4.18 5.40 5.89
N LYS A 93 3.19 5.04 6.69
CA LYS A 93 2.83 5.81 7.87
C LYS A 93 2.88 4.93 9.11
N VAL A 94 3.48 5.46 10.16
CA VAL A 94 3.46 4.79 11.46
C VAL A 94 2.21 5.26 12.20
N TYR A 95 1.37 4.32 12.58
CA TYR A 95 0.19 4.59 13.38
C TYR A 95 0.23 3.63 14.56
N LYS A 96 0.67 4.13 15.70
CA LYS A 96 0.90 3.30 16.88
C LYS A 96 -0.37 2.57 17.29
N ASP A 97 -0.24 1.26 17.49
CA ASP A 97 -1.34 0.40 17.91
C ASP A 97 -2.55 0.41 16.96
N TRP A 98 -2.30 0.56 15.65
CA TRP A 98 -3.39 0.67 14.69
C TRP A 98 -4.32 -0.54 14.73
N ARG A 99 -3.79 -1.74 15.00
CA ARG A 99 -4.63 -2.95 15.03
C ARG A 99 -5.63 -2.92 16.19
N LYS A 100 -5.24 -2.30 17.30
CA LYS A 100 -6.13 -2.13 18.45
C LYS A 100 -7.12 -0.99 18.21
N ASN A 101 -6.76 -0.05 17.35
CA ASN A 101 -7.52 1.16 17.10
C ASN A 101 -8.10 1.20 15.69
N SER A 102 -8.45 0.04 15.14
CA SER A 102 -8.98 -0.04 13.77
C SER A 102 -10.23 0.82 13.57
N ASN A 103 -11.05 0.98 14.62
CA ASN A 103 -12.23 1.84 14.55
C ASN A 103 -11.85 3.31 14.38
N GLN A 104 -10.73 3.73 14.96
CA GLN A 104 -10.24 5.10 14.78
C GLN A 104 -9.78 5.32 13.35
N LEU A 105 -9.15 4.32 12.73
CA LEU A 105 -8.76 4.42 11.33
C LEU A 105 -9.98 4.62 10.45
N LYS A 106 -11.05 3.90 10.72
CA LYS A 106 -12.31 4.08 9.98
C LYS A 106 -12.89 5.47 10.16
N LYS A 107 -12.83 6.01 11.39
CA LYS A 107 -13.32 7.36 11.68
C LYS A 107 -12.51 8.43 10.95
N LEU A 108 -11.24 8.16 10.69
CA LEU A 108 -10.37 9.07 9.95
C LEU A 108 -10.51 8.92 8.43
N GLY A 109 -11.41 8.05 7.98
CA GLY A 109 -11.64 7.84 6.56
C GLY A 109 -10.78 6.77 5.91
N TYR A 110 -10.00 6.05 6.69
CA TYR A 110 -9.19 4.94 6.20
C TYR A 110 -9.96 3.63 6.37
N ASN A 111 -10.25 2.94 5.30
CA ASN A 111 -10.84 1.61 5.41
C ASN A 111 -10.83 0.87 4.09
#